data_068eb0e9228497f1d4b554947e4f25e9
#
_entry.id   068eb0e9228497f1d4b554947e4f25e9
#
_cell.length_a   1.000
_cell.length_b   1.000
_cell.length_c   1.000
_cell.angle_alpha   90.00
_cell.angle_beta   90.00
_cell.angle_gamma   90.00
#
_symmetry.space_group_name_H-M   'P 1'
#
loop_
_entity.id
_entity.type
_entity.pdbx_description
1 polymer ?
#
loop_
_entity_poly.entity_id
_entity_poly.type
_entity_poly.pdbx_seq_one_letter_code
_entity_poly.pdbx_strand_id
1 'polypeptide(L)'
;KVGTDKLLLRSRLLINTADSVDKINRAVVISNSDPIIATLKIDGQSNGKITAKVSPLFLEDNSALGIPRALKAQLGLQAMLPGSSYIESIKTFPMNTEIRTVKTWASSTTANASAAFTGKVTVGLNTSFVLLPKVPMQRRLFDPRVGYFTDDFTLFSDNQQRVEPKRFITRWRLEPKDSADAELMKRGILVEPRKPIVYYIDPATPKQWRPYLIQGVNDWQKAFEQAGFKNAIMAKEWPENDSTMSMEDARYSCIRYLASPIENAYGPNVHDPRSGEILESHICWYHNVMTLVHDWYMIQAGTLDEAAQKMKYDTDLMGQLIRFVSSHEVGHTLGLRHNFGSSSTVPVDSLRSRSFVIEHGHTPSIMDYARFNYVAQPEDSIPRAGIFPRIGDYDCWAIEWG
;
A
#
# COMPACT_ATOMS: atom_id res chain seq x y z
N LYS A 1 -18.35 14.01 22.78
CA LYS A 1 -19.67 14.59 23.08
C LYS A 1 -19.48 16.02 23.55
N VAL A 2 -20.29 16.93 23.04
CA VAL A 2 -20.31 18.34 23.50
C VAL A 2 -21.75 18.69 23.87
N GLY A 3 -21.96 19.09 25.12
CA GLY A 3 -23.31 19.30 25.66
C GLY A 3 -24.15 18.03 25.66
N THR A 4 -25.45 18.16 25.55
CA THR A 4 -26.42 17.06 25.57
C THR A 4 -26.90 16.64 24.18
N ASP A 5 -26.67 17.47 23.16
CA ASP A 5 -27.32 17.41 21.86
C ASP A 5 -26.37 17.22 20.66
N LYS A 6 -25.04 17.27 20.88
CA LYS A 6 -24.06 17.23 19.78
C LYS A 6 -22.95 16.22 19.98
N LEU A 7 -22.57 15.54 18.88
CA LEU A 7 -21.32 14.81 18.70
C LEU A 7 -20.44 15.57 17.71
N LEU A 8 -19.17 15.75 18.06
CA LEU A 8 -18.18 16.31 17.15
C LEU A 8 -17.28 15.18 16.65
N LEU A 9 -17.19 15.04 15.33
CA LEU A 9 -16.17 14.24 14.69
C LEU A 9 -14.96 15.15 14.46
N ARG A 10 -13.80 14.75 15.01
CA ARG A 10 -12.54 15.52 14.89
C ARG A 10 -11.52 14.70 14.11
N SER A 11 -10.71 15.37 13.29
CA SER A 11 -9.51 14.79 12.74
C SER A 11 -8.39 14.85 13.77
N ARG A 12 -7.95 13.72 14.27
CA ARG A 12 -6.84 13.70 15.22
C ARG A 12 -5.53 13.88 14.48
N LEU A 13 -4.92 15.04 14.64
CA LEU A 13 -3.60 15.34 14.08
C LEU A 13 -2.53 14.86 15.07
N LEU A 14 -1.81 13.80 14.76
CA LEU A 14 -0.73 13.26 15.59
C LEU A 14 0.62 13.93 15.26
N ILE A 15 0.59 15.20 14.83
CA ILE A 15 1.78 15.93 14.37
C ILE A 15 2.67 16.35 15.53
N ASN A 16 2.05 16.82 16.64
CA ASN A 16 2.77 17.29 17.83
C ASN A 16 2.47 16.34 18.99
N THR A 17 3.50 15.78 19.60
CA THR A 17 3.36 14.81 20.70
C THR A 17 4.37 15.09 21.80
N ALA A 18 4.04 14.67 23.02
CA ALA A 18 4.97 14.61 24.14
C ALA A 18 4.70 13.32 24.92
N ASP A 19 5.67 12.84 25.68
CA ASP A 19 5.43 11.75 26.60
C ASP A 19 4.41 12.18 27.66
N SER A 20 3.52 11.27 28.02
CA SER A 20 2.46 11.54 29.02
C SER A 20 2.99 11.88 30.41
N VAL A 21 4.23 11.46 30.70
CA VAL A 21 4.91 11.74 31.99
C VAL A 21 5.57 13.12 32.00
N ASP A 22 5.87 13.71 30.85
CA ASP A 22 6.48 15.04 30.74
C ASP A 22 5.45 16.14 31.04
N LYS A 23 5.83 17.16 31.82
CA LYS A 23 4.95 18.29 32.16
C LYS A 23 4.55 19.11 30.93
N ILE A 24 5.43 19.19 29.92
CA ILE A 24 5.15 19.87 28.65
C ILE A 24 3.99 19.22 27.88
N ASN A 25 3.65 17.97 28.15
CA ASN A 25 2.52 17.29 27.51
C ASN A 25 1.21 18.08 27.66
N ARG A 26 0.97 18.70 28.83
CA ARG A 26 -0.20 19.57 29.03
C ARG A 26 -0.19 20.77 28.06
N ALA A 27 0.96 21.38 27.85
CA ALA A 27 1.09 22.50 26.92
C ALA A 27 0.86 22.06 25.48
N VAL A 28 1.40 20.89 25.07
CA VAL A 28 1.16 20.33 23.75
C VAL A 28 -0.32 20.09 23.51
N VAL A 29 -1.05 19.50 24.45
CA VAL A 29 -2.50 19.24 24.33
C VAL A 29 -3.29 20.54 24.23
N ILE A 30 -2.95 21.58 24.99
CA ILE A 30 -3.65 22.87 24.98
C ILE A 30 -3.36 23.65 23.69
N SER A 31 -2.13 23.61 23.20
CA SER A 31 -1.69 24.37 22.03
C SER A 31 -2.10 23.75 20.69
N ASN A 32 -2.58 22.49 20.68
CA ASN A 32 -2.92 21.76 19.48
C ASN A 32 -4.37 21.29 19.53
N SER A 33 -5.23 21.95 18.78
CA SER A 33 -6.64 21.59 18.67
C SER A 33 -6.91 20.77 17.42
N ASP A 34 -7.50 19.59 17.60
CA ASP A 34 -7.96 18.76 16.48
C ASP A 34 -9.09 19.49 15.71
N PRO A 35 -9.00 19.64 14.38
CA PRO A 35 -10.06 20.28 13.60
C PRO A 35 -11.35 19.45 13.62
N ILE A 36 -12.48 20.14 13.68
CA ILE A 36 -13.81 19.54 13.62
C ILE A 36 -14.13 19.26 12.15
N ILE A 37 -14.36 17.99 11.82
CA ILE A 37 -14.75 17.53 10.48
C ILE A 37 -16.25 17.65 10.28
N ALA A 38 -17.02 17.27 11.31
CA ALA A 38 -18.47 17.30 11.26
C ALA A 38 -19.09 17.47 12.66
N THR A 39 -20.29 18.05 12.67
CA THR A 39 -21.15 18.14 13.86
C THR A 39 -22.39 17.31 13.60
N LEU A 40 -22.62 16.30 14.45
CA LEU A 40 -23.75 15.40 14.35
C LEU A 40 -24.74 15.69 15.50
N LYS A 41 -26.02 15.79 15.16
CA LYS A 41 -27.09 15.92 16.17
C LYS A 41 -27.30 14.57 16.86
N ILE A 42 -27.44 14.61 18.17
CA ILE A 42 -27.82 13.43 18.98
C ILE A 42 -29.33 13.28 18.87
N ASP A 43 -29.80 12.13 18.37
CA ASP A 43 -31.23 11.79 18.28
C ASP A 43 -31.71 11.03 19.50
N GLY A 44 -30.84 10.33 20.21
CA GLY A 44 -31.16 9.56 21.40
C GLY A 44 -29.96 9.23 22.26
N GLN A 45 -30.23 9.01 23.55
CA GLN A 45 -29.23 8.52 24.49
C GLN A 45 -29.91 7.55 25.47
N SER A 46 -29.40 6.32 25.54
CA SER A 46 -29.90 5.28 26.44
C SER A 46 -28.78 4.30 26.81
N ASN A 47 -28.75 3.88 28.10
CA ASN A 47 -27.79 2.88 28.59
C ASN A 47 -26.32 3.14 28.22
N GLY A 48 -25.88 4.41 28.30
CA GLY A 48 -24.52 4.80 27.92
C GLY A 48 -24.23 4.82 26.42
N LYS A 49 -25.21 4.49 25.59
CA LYS A 49 -25.12 4.56 24.11
C LYS A 49 -25.72 5.87 23.61
N ILE A 50 -25.11 6.40 22.55
CA ILE A 50 -25.59 7.61 21.88
C ILE A 50 -25.95 7.24 20.44
N THR A 51 -27.11 7.68 19.99
CA THR A 51 -27.56 7.53 18.61
C THR A 51 -27.55 8.90 17.92
N ALA A 52 -26.99 8.96 16.73
CA ALA A 52 -26.97 10.17 15.91
C ALA A 52 -27.14 9.81 14.44
N LYS A 53 -27.80 10.68 13.68
CA LYS A 53 -27.94 10.53 12.22
C LYS A 53 -26.65 10.91 11.53
N VAL A 54 -26.01 9.97 10.85
CA VAL A 54 -24.72 10.16 10.17
C VAL A 54 -24.84 10.33 8.65
N SER A 55 -26.04 10.18 8.06
CA SER A 55 -26.24 10.27 6.61
C SER A 55 -25.69 11.58 6.00
N PRO A 56 -25.85 12.79 6.63
CA PRO A 56 -25.30 14.01 6.09
C PRO A 56 -23.76 13.95 5.92
N LEU A 57 -23.06 13.28 6.83
CA LEU A 57 -21.60 13.09 6.76
C LEU A 57 -21.15 12.47 5.44
N PHE A 58 -21.96 11.55 4.89
CA PHE A 58 -21.66 10.84 3.66
C PHE A 58 -22.31 11.44 2.41
N LEU A 59 -23.41 12.16 2.57
CA LEU A 59 -24.17 12.73 1.45
C LEU A 59 -23.81 14.18 1.11
N GLU A 60 -23.10 14.86 2.01
CA GLU A 60 -22.61 16.23 1.76
C GLU A 60 -21.20 16.20 1.12
N ASP A 61 -20.80 17.32 0.56
CA ASP A 61 -19.45 17.50 0.00
C ASP A 61 -18.43 17.75 1.10
N ASN A 62 -18.08 16.70 1.82
CA ASN A 62 -17.12 16.74 2.92
C ASN A 62 -15.71 16.45 2.42
N SER A 63 -14.77 17.38 2.61
CA SER A 63 -13.38 17.24 2.14
C SER A 63 -12.59 16.15 2.86
N ALA A 64 -12.99 15.76 4.08
CA ALA A 64 -12.29 14.73 4.84
C ALA A 64 -12.73 13.31 4.45
N LEU A 65 -13.97 13.13 3.96
CA LEU A 65 -14.54 11.83 3.56
C LEU A 65 -14.95 11.79 2.09
N GLY A 66 -14.52 12.76 1.30
CA GLY A 66 -14.88 12.91 -0.10
C GLY A 66 -13.65 13.03 -1.00
N ILE A 67 -13.86 13.66 -2.15
CA ILE A 67 -12.80 13.85 -3.15
C ILE A 67 -11.85 14.97 -2.65
N PRO A 68 -10.52 14.72 -2.63
CA PRO A 68 -9.54 15.75 -2.30
C PRO A 68 -9.65 16.98 -3.21
N ARG A 69 -9.39 18.17 -2.67
CA ARG A 69 -9.56 19.45 -3.39
C ARG A 69 -8.76 19.49 -4.71
N ALA A 70 -7.53 18.95 -4.70
CA ALA A 70 -6.70 18.90 -5.92
C ALA A 70 -7.34 18.05 -7.02
N LEU A 71 -7.89 16.88 -6.66
CA LEU A 71 -8.57 16.00 -7.61
C LEU A 71 -9.89 16.61 -8.11
N LYS A 72 -10.63 17.32 -7.26
CA LYS A 72 -11.82 18.09 -7.71
C LYS A 72 -11.46 19.11 -8.78
N ALA A 73 -10.37 19.85 -8.57
CA ALA A 73 -9.89 20.82 -9.56
C ALA A 73 -9.49 20.15 -10.87
N GLN A 74 -8.77 19.03 -10.81
CA GLN A 74 -8.35 18.25 -11.98
C GLN A 74 -9.56 17.71 -12.77
N LEU A 75 -10.61 17.25 -12.08
CA LEU A 75 -11.84 16.74 -12.70
C LEU A 75 -12.84 17.85 -13.05
N GLY A 76 -12.53 19.12 -12.77
CA GLY A 76 -13.38 20.27 -13.01
C GLY A 76 -14.71 20.23 -12.25
N LEU A 77 -14.72 19.63 -11.04
CA LEU A 77 -15.92 19.49 -10.22
C LEU A 77 -16.30 20.82 -9.58
N GLN A 78 -17.56 21.23 -9.77
CA GLN A 78 -18.13 22.45 -9.21
C GLN A 78 -19.07 22.13 -8.02
N ALA A 79 -20.32 22.53 -8.08
CA ALA A 79 -21.30 22.25 -7.03
C ALA A 79 -21.73 20.77 -7.07
N MET A 80 -21.78 20.14 -5.91
CA MET A 80 -22.37 18.81 -5.77
C MET A 80 -23.90 18.89 -5.97
N LEU A 81 -24.48 17.89 -6.61
CA LEU A 81 -25.90 17.77 -6.90
C LEU A 81 -26.54 16.75 -5.93
N PRO A 82 -27.14 17.21 -4.80
CA PRO A 82 -27.66 16.29 -3.79
C PRO A 82 -28.75 15.35 -4.31
N GLY A 83 -29.60 15.83 -5.24
CA GLY A 83 -30.69 15.02 -5.85
C GLY A 83 -30.20 13.87 -6.73
N SER A 84 -28.90 13.86 -7.08
CA SER A 84 -28.26 12.79 -7.87
C SER A 84 -27.15 12.10 -7.06
N SER A 85 -27.22 12.18 -5.73
CA SER A 85 -26.21 11.60 -4.81
C SER A 85 -26.91 10.74 -3.76
N TYR A 86 -26.38 9.55 -3.48
CA TYR A 86 -27.00 8.61 -2.55
C TYR A 86 -25.99 7.66 -1.93
N ILE A 87 -26.36 7.01 -0.82
CA ILE A 87 -25.60 5.89 -0.23
C ILE A 87 -26.00 4.62 -0.97
N GLU A 88 -25.05 3.99 -1.64
CA GLU A 88 -25.29 2.76 -2.42
C GLU A 88 -25.35 1.53 -1.52
N SER A 89 -24.40 1.42 -0.58
CA SER A 89 -24.37 0.29 0.35
C SER A 89 -23.60 0.62 1.63
N ILE A 90 -23.92 -0.10 2.70
CA ILE A 90 -23.18 -0.11 3.96
C ILE A 90 -22.94 -1.57 4.31
N LYS A 91 -21.67 -1.95 4.49
CA LYS A 91 -21.25 -3.29 4.89
C LYS A 91 -20.37 -3.21 6.11
N THR A 92 -20.62 -4.06 7.09
CA THR A 92 -19.83 -4.12 8.33
C THR A 92 -19.17 -5.48 8.45
N PHE A 93 -17.88 -5.45 8.72
CA PHE A 93 -17.02 -6.61 8.95
C PHE A 93 -16.41 -6.54 10.36
N PRO A 94 -15.75 -7.59 10.85
CA PRO A 94 -15.18 -7.60 12.20
C PRO A 94 -14.17 -6.48 12.48
N MET A 95 -13.45 -6.01 11.44
CA MET A 95 -12.40 -5.00 11.59
C MET A 95 -12.71 -3.66 10.90
N ASN A 96 -13.76 -3.58 10.07
CA ASN A 96 -14.08 -2.37 9.33
C ASN A 96 -15.57 -2.25 8.99
N THR A 97 -15.96 -1.02 8.67
CA THR A 97 -17.26 -0.72 8.06
C THR A 97 -17.02 0.07 6.78
N GLU A 98 -17.56 -0.43 5.69
CA GLU A 98 -17.45 0.16 4.35
C GLU A 98 -18.76 0.86 3.98
N ILE A 99 -18.65 2.13 3.57
CA ILE A 99 -19.79 2.93 3.13
C ILE A 99 -19.53 3.38 1.70
N ARG A 100 -20.29 2.82 0.77
CA ARG A 100 -20.26 3.21 -0.63
C ARG A 100 -21.29 4.28 -0.91
N THR A 101 -20.84 5.35 -1.57
CA THR A 101 -21.69 6.45 -2.00
C THR A 101 -21.48 6.72 -3.47
N VAL A 102 -22.56 7.09 -4.15
CA VAL A 102 -22.52 7.66 -5.49
C VAL A 102 -22.80 9.15 -5.36
N LYS A 103 -21.88 9.98 -5.85
CA LYS A 103 -22.00 11.44 -5.79
C LYS A 103 -21.84 12.05 -7.17
N THR A 104 -22.64 13.08 -7.45
CA THR A 104 -22.65 13.76 -8.75
C THR A 104 -22.36 15.24 -8.55
N TRP A 105 -21.50 15.80 -9.38
CA TRP A 105 -21.15 17.21 -9.41
C TRP A 105 -21.48 17.80 -10.78
N ALA A 106 -21.85 19.08 -10.80
CA ALA A 106 -21.83 19.88 -12.02
C ALA A 106 -20.36 20.05 -12.46
N SER A 107 -20.13 20.09 -13.78
CA SER A 107 -18.81 20.31 -14.34
C SER A 107 -18.93 20.98 -15.70
N SER A 108 -18.09 21.98 -15.95
CA SER A 108 -18.01 22.67 -17.24
C SER A 108 -16.77 22.32 -18.04
N THR A 109 -15.95 21.39 -17.56
CA THR A 109 -14.74 20.99 -18.30
C THR A 109 -15.08 20.13 -19.52
N THR A 110 -14.35 20.32 -20.59
CA THR A 110 -14.38 19.46 -21.78
C THR A 110 -13.34 18.34 -21.74
N ALA A 111 -12.44 18.39 -20.76
CA ALA A 111 -11.38 17.38 -20.60
C ALA A 111 -11.92 16.01 -20.12
N ASN A 112 -13.12 15.99 -19.55
CA ASN A 112 -13.81 14.77 -19.12
C ASN A 112 -15.00 14.50 -20.04
N ALA A 113 -15.03 13.33 -20.69
CA ALA A 113 -16.08 12.96 -21.65
C ALA A 113 -17.49 13.02 -21.04
N SER A 114 -17.67 12.59 -19.78
CA SER A 114 -18.96 12.67 -19.11
C SER A 114 -19.41 14.12 -18.92
N ALA A 115 -18.51 14.99 -18.47
CA ALA A 115 -18.79 16.42 -18.29
C ALA A 115 -19.08 17.09 -19.63
N ALA A 116 -18.30 16.83 -20.66
CA ALA A 116 -18.49 17.37 -22.00
C ALA A 116 -19.87 17.01 -22.59
N PHE A 117 -20.34 15.80 -22.32
CA PHE A 117 -21.62 15.31 -22.84
C PHE A 117 -22.82 15.72 -21.98
N THR A 118 -22.71 15.66 -20.66
CA THR A 118 -23.86 15.82 -19.75
C THR A 118 -23.80 17.08 -18.87
N GLY A 119 -22.69 17.80 -18.85
CA GLY A 119 -22.42 18.87 -17.85
C GLY A 119 -22.24 18.35 -16.41
N LYS A 120 -22.06 17.04 -16.23
CA LYS A 120 -22.00 16.38 -14.93
C LYS A 120 -20.89 15.34 -14.87
N VAL A 121 -20.34 15.12 -13.67
CA VAL A 121 -19.45 14.01 -13.35
C VAL A 121 -20.02 13.24 -12.17
N THR A 122 -20.22 11.95 -12.32
CA THR A 122 -20.68 11.03 -11.27
C THR A 122 -19.52 10.14 -10.86
N VAL A 123 -19.28 10.04 -9.54
CA VAL A 123 -18.16 9.28 -8.96
C VAL A 123 -18.68 8.36 -7.87
N GLY A 124 -18.29 7.08 -7.93
CA GLY A 124 -18.42 6.16 -6.81
C GLY A 124 -17.29 6.40 -5.81
N LEU A 125 -17.64 6.56 -4.54
CA LEU A 125 -16.71 6.72 -3.44
C LEU A 125 -16.91 5.62 -2.41
N ASN A 126 -15.81 5.10 -1.87
CA ASN A 126 -15.84 4.19 -0.74
C ASN A 126 -15.14 4.83 0.46
N THR A 127 -15.82 4.83 1.60
CA THR A 127 -15.26 5.32 2.87
C THR A 127 -15.15 4.14 3.82
N SER A 128 -13.92 3.87 4.27
CA SER A 128 -13.61 2.79 5.22
C SER A 128 -13.41 3.35 6.63
N PHE A 129 -14.09 2.75 7.60
CA PHE A 129 -13.81 2.94 9.02
C PHE A 129 -13.12 1.68 9.53
N VAL A 130 -11.82 1.75 9.77
CA VAL A 130 -11.02 0.60 10.20
C VAL A 130 -10.78 0.65 11.70
N LEU A 131 -11.00 -0.48 12.38
CA LEU A 131 -10.73 -0.61 13.81
C LEU A 131 -9.23 -0.74 14.04
N LEU A 132 -8.65 0.23 14.72
CA LEU A 132 -7.23 0.21 15.07
C LEU A 132 -6.94 -0.81 16.19
N PRO A 133 -5.75 -1.41 16.22
CA PRO A 133 -5.31 -2.30 17.30
C PRO A 133 -5.46 -1.64 18.68
N LYS A 134 -5.91 -2.41 19.68
CA LYS A 134 -6.02 -1.90 21.06
C LYS A 134 -4.67 -1.45 21.62
N VAL A 135 -3.63 -2.23 21.33
CA VAL A 135 -2.25 -1.92 21.70
C VAL A 135 -1.48 -1.61 20.41
N PRO A 136 -1.12 -0.35 20.16
CA PRO A 136 -0.33 0.01 19.00
C PRO A 136 1.00 -0.75 18.98
N MET A 137 1.49 -1.07 17.78
CA MET A 137 2.82 -1.63 17.59
C MET A 137 3.89 -0.64 18.09
N GLN A 138 5.02 -1.14 18.56
CA GLN A 138 6.16 -0.28 18.88
C GLN A 138 6.66 0.41 17.60
N ARG A 139 6.75 1.74 17.63
CA ARG A 139 7.31 2.54 16.54
C ARG A 139 8.77 2.16 16.30
N ARG A 140 9.13 2.04 15.02
CA ARG A 140 10.54 1.97 14.61
C ARG A 140 10.92 3.29 13.97
N LEU A 141 11.90 3.98 14.53
CA LEU A 141 12.35 5.26 14.00
C LEU A 141 12.98 5.05 12.60
N PHE A 142 12.76 6.02 11.74
CA PHE A 142 13.31 6.03 10.40
C PHE A 142 14.82 6.19 10.41
N ASP A 143 15.49 5.44 9.54
CA ASP A 143 16.89 5.62 9.20
C ASP A 143 17.02 5.95 7.71
N PRO A 144 17.72 7.03 7.31
CA PRO A 144 17.80 7.43 5.89
C PRO A 144 18.52 6.41 4.99
N ARG A 145 19.22 5.45 5.56
CA ARG A 145 19.86 4.35 4.82
C ARG A 145 18.86 3.29 4.37
N VAL A 146 17.67 3.25 4.97
CA VAL A 146 16.64 2.25 4.67
C VAL A 146 15.39 2.96 4.13
N GLY A 147 15.00 2.63 2.92
CA GLY A 147 13.98 3.35 2.16
C GLY A 147 12.55 2.93 2.51
N TYR A 148 12.08 3.20 3.73
CA TYR A 148 10.67 2.98 4.10
C TYR A 148 9.80 4.22 3.91
N PHE A 149 8.48 4.02 3.71
CA PHE A 149 7.49 5.07 3.93
C PHE A 149 7.41 5.41 5.40
N THR A 150 7.08 6.66 5.71
CA THR A 150 7.11 7.18 7.09
C THR A 150 5.91 8.04 7.40
N ASP A 151 5.53 8.03 8.69
CA ASP A 151 4.75 9.09 9.31
C ASP A 151 5.68 10.00 10.13
N ASP A 152 5.40 11.30 10.09
CA ASP A 152 6.20 12.32 10.74
C ASP A 152 5.49 12.87 11.98
N PHE A 153 6.27 13.19 13.01
CA PHE A 153 5.77 13.88 14.20
C PHE A 153 6.85 14.76 14.83
N THR A 154 6.42 15.78 15.56
CA THR A 154 7.30 16.61 16.37
C THR A 154 7.22 16.14 17.81
N LEU A 155 8.35 15.73 18.39
CA LEU A 155 8.44 15.35 19.79
C LEU A 155 8.82 16.55 20.64
N PHE A 156 8.03 16.82 21.67
CA PHE A 156 8.32 17.77 22.74
C PHE A 156 8.71 17.01 24.01
N SER A 157 9.70 17.52 24.73
CA SER A 157 10.17 16.95 26.01
C SER A 157 10.62 18.05 26.96
N ASP A 158 10.49 17.83 28.26
CA ASP A 158 10.91 18.79 29.31
C ASP A 158 12.41 19.11 29.25
N ASN A 159 13.22 18.20 28.71
CA ASN A 159 14.67 18.32 28.65
C ASN A 159 15.22 18.89 27.34
N GLN A 160 14.33 19.26 26.39
CA GLN A 160 14.74 19.81 25.11
C GLN A 160 15.03 21.30 25.19
N GLN A 161 16.06 21.77 24.46
CA GLN A 161 16.25 23.19 24.12
C GLN A 161 15.84 23.52 22.69
N ARG A 162 15.58 22.49 21.87
CA ARG A 162 15.12 22.59 20.48
C ARG A 162 14.26 21.38 20.15
N VAL A 163 13.10 21.60 19.54
CA VAL A 163 12.25 20.54 19.01
C VAL A 163 12.89 19.86 17.81
N GLU A 164 12.69 18.56 17.69
CA GLU A 164 13.19 17.77 16.58
C GLU A 164 12.03 17.05 15.89
N PRO A 165 11.94 17.14 14.56
CA PRO A 165 11.04 16.25 13.81
C PRO A 165 11.54 14.82 13.97
N LYS A 166 10.63 13.92 14.25
CA LYS A 166 10.86 12.48 14.30
C LYS A 166 10.04 11.81 13.22
N ARG A 167 10.57 10.72 12.68
CA ARG A 167 9.89 9.87 11.70
C ARG A 167 9.89 8.45 12.20
N PHE A 168 8.81 7.73 11.93
CA PHE A 168 8.76 6.29 12.12
C PHE A 168 8.24 5.63 10.85
N ILE A 169 8.74 4.41 10.60
CA ILE A 169 8.42 3.69 9.38
C ILE A 169 7.05 3.02 9.43
N THR A 170 6.45 2.81 8.26
CA THR A 170 5.29 1.94 8.10
C THR A 170 5.76 0.52 7.78
N ARG A 171 5.28 -0.48 8.51
CA ARG A 171 5.65 -1.89 8.33
C ARG A 171 4.60 -2.84 8.88
N TRP A 172 4.64 -4.09 8.45
CA TRP A 172 3.82 -5.14 9.04
C TRP A 172 4.30 -5.52 10.42
N ARG A 173 3.36 -5.89 11.32
CA ARG A 173 3.70 -6.47 12.61
C ARG A 173 3.96 -7.96 12.45
N LEU A 174 5.23 -8.37 12.47
CA LEU A 174 5.62 -9.76 12.53
C LEU A 174 6.25 -10.05 13.90
N GLU A 175 5.66 -10.98 14.62
CA GLU A 175 6.08 -11.39 15.96
C GLU A 175 6.08 -12.91 16.03
N PRO A 176 7.03 -13.56 16.76
CA PRO A 176 6.95 -14.97 17.09
C PRO A 176 5.60 -15.31 17.74
N LYS A 177 5.13 -16.54 17.61
CA LYS A 177 3.83 -16.98 18.18
C LYS A 177 3.81 -16.85 19.70
N ASP A 178 4.93 -17.21 20.34
CA ASP A 178 5.10 -17.23 21.78
C ASP A 178 6.59 -17.05 22.18
N SER A 179 6.87 -17.17 23.47
CA SER A 179 8.23 -17.05 24.02
C SER A 179 9.15 -18.20 23.60
N ALA A 180 8.63 -19.40 23.34
CA ALA A 180 9.42 -20.53 22.88
C ALA A 180 9.92 -20.29 21.45
N ASP A 181 9.06 -19.83 20.55
CA ASP A 181 9.45 -19.42 19.21
C ASP A 181 10.44 -18.23 19.25
N ALA A 182 10.25 -17.28 20.15
CA ALA A 182 11.20 -16.17 20.32
C ALA A 182 12.62 -16.65 20.73
N GLU A 183 12.72 -17.67 21.58
CA GLU A 183 14.02 -18.27 21.96
C GLU A 183 14.64 -19.10 20.82
N LEU A 184 13.82 -19.77 20.01
CA LEU A 184 14.30 -20.46 18.80
C LEU A 184 14.87 -19.47 17.80
N MET A 185 14.18 -18.35 17.57
CA MET A 185 14.61 -17.28 16.67
C MET A 185 15.96 -16.65 17.10
N LYS A 186 16.16 -16.41 18.41
CA LYS A 186 17.47 -15.95 18.95
C LYS A 186 18.60 -16.93 18.67
N ARG A 187 18.29 -18.20 18.49
CA ARG A 187 19.25 -19.27 18.13
C ARG A 187 19.44 -19.43 16.63
N GLY A 188 18.87 -18.53 15.80
CA GLY A 188 18.94 -18.58 14.34
C GLY A 188 18.02 -19.63 13.69
N ILE A 189 17.04 -20.15 14.42
CA ILE A 189 16.07 -21.11 13.89
C ILE A 189 14.85 -20.34 13.35
N LEU A 190 14.48 -20.62 12.10
CA LEU A 190 13.32 -19.98 11.46
C LEU A 190 12.02 -20.41 12.15
N VAL A 191 11.20 -19.43 12.54
CA VAL A 191 9.89 -19.64 13.14
C VAL A 191 8.78 -19.09 12.26
N GLU A 192 7.55 -19.56 12.43
CA GLU A 192 6.40 -18.95 11.77
C GLU A 192 5.92 -17.71 12.56
N PRO A 193 5.54 -16.62 11.89
CA PRO A 193 4.97 -15.49 12.58
C PRO A 193 3.59 -15.84 13.17
N ARG A 194 3.20 -15.13 14.22
CA ARG A 194 1.86 -15.24 14.83
C ARG A 194 0.74 -15.00 13.81
N LYS A 195 0.93 -14.03 12.90
CA LYS A 195 0.03 -13.69 11.82
C LYS A 195 0.86 -13.49 10.55
N PRO A 196 0.82 -14.42 9.58
CA PRO A 196 1.48 -14.24 8.29
C PRO A 196 0.78 -13.16 7.46
N ILE A 197 1.51 -12.59 6.52
CA ILE A 197 1.01 -11.67 5.49
C ILE A 197 0.43 -12.52 4.37
N VAL A 198 -0.88 -12.43 4.13
CA VAL A 198 -1.55 -13.24 3.11
C VAL A 198 -2.24 -12.34 2.11
N TYR A 199 -1.90 -12.48 0.83
CA TYR A 199 -2.58 -11.83 -0.29
C TYR A 199 -3.53 -12.80 -0.98
N TYR A 200 -4.68 -12.29 -1.39
CA TYR A 200 -5.63 -13.03 -2.22
C TYR A 200 -5.68 -12.44 -3.63
N ILE A 201 -5.67 -13.31 -4.63
CA ILE A 201 -5.79 -12.90 -6.02
C ILE A 201 -7.25 -12.71 -6.37
N ASP A 202 -7.62 -11.53 -6.86
CA ASP A 202 -8.98 -11.20 -7.31
C ASP A 202 -9.46 -12.23 -8.34
N PRO A 203 -10.66 -12.83 -8.19
CA PRO A 203 -11.25 -13.75 -9.19
C PRO A 203 -11.39 -13.14 -10.58
N ALA A 204 -11.49 -11.80 -10.69
CA ALA A 204 -11.50 -11.10 -11.98
C ALA A 204 -10.18 -11.21 -12.76
N THR A 205 -9.09 -11.63 -12.09
CA THR A 205 -7.80 -11.85 -12.74
C THR A 205 -7.89 -13.01 -13.74
N PRO A 206 -7.49 -12.83 -15.01
CA PRO A 206 -7.41 -13.92 -15.97
C PRO A 206 -6.58 -15.09 -15.43
N LYS A 207 -7.12 -16.31 -15.53
CA LYS A 207 -6.52 -17.52 -14.90
C LYS A 207 -5.05 -17.72 -15.26
N GLN A 208 -4.67 -17.41 -16.51
CA GLN A 208 -3.29 -17.56 -16.99
C GLN A 208 -2.29 -16.65 -16.25
N TRP A 209 -2.72 -15.52 -15.62
CA TRP A 209 -1.83 -14.58 -14.93
C TRP A 209 -1.76 -14.81 -13.43
N ARG A 210 -2.74 -15.51 -12.84
CA ARG A 210 -2.79 -15.75 -11.38
C ARG A 210 -1.52 -16.42 -10.83
N PRO A 211 -0.95 -17.47 -11.47
CA PRO A 211 0.26 -18.11 -10.96
C PRO A 211 1.46 -17.16 -10.85
N TYR A 212 1.60 -16.23 -11.79
CA TYR A 212 2.71 -15.28 -11.82
C TYR A 212 2.55 -14.16 -10.77
N LEU A 213 1.33 -13.69 -10.53
CA LEU A 213 1.05 -12.76 -9.43
C LEU A 213 1.34 -13.43 -8.07
N ILE A 214 0.95 -14.69 -7.88
CA ILE A 214 1.24 -15.47 -6.68
C ILE A 214 2.75 -15.62 -6.49
N GLN A 215 3.48 -15.96 -7.55
CA GLN A 215 4.94 -16.09 -7.49
C GLN A 215 5.59 -14.77 -7.07
N GLY A 216 5.15 -13.63 -7.63
CA GLY A 216 5.68 -12.32 -7.29
C GLY A 216 5.53 -11.96 -5.80
N VAL A 217 4.42 -12.36 -5.16
CA VAL A 217 4.26 -12.24 -3.71
C VAL A 217 5.21 -13.18 -2.97
N ASN A 218 5.26 -14.45 -3.39
CA ASN A 218 6.03 -15.48 -2.71
C ASN A 218 7.54 -15.26 -2.83
N ASP A 219 8.01 -14.52 -3.83
CA ASP A 219 9.42 -14.15 -3.99
C ASP A 219 10.01 -13.44 -2.77
N TRP A 220 9.16 -12.72 -2.00
CA TRP A 220 9.57 -12.03 -0.78
C TRP A 220 9.87 -12.96 0.39
N GLN A 221 9.47 -14.23 0.33
CA GLN A 221 9.69 -15.19 1.42
C GLN A 221 11.16 -15.26 1.84
N LYS A 222 12.11 -15.21 0.90
CA LYS A 222 13.54 -15.22 1.22
C LYS A 222 13.99 -14.03 2.08
N ALA A 223 13.38 -12.86 1.90
CA ALA A 223 13.70 -11.68 2.71
C ALA A 223 13.21 -11.86 4.16
N PHE A 224 12.04 -12.48 4.34
CA PHE A 224 11.54 -12.80 5.67
C PHE A 224 12.28 -13.96 6.33
N GLU A 225 12.80 -14.91 5.56
CA GLU A 225 13.68 -15.96 6.08
C GLU A 225 14.99 -15.38 6.61
N GLN A 226 15.59 -14.41 5.94
CA GLN A 226 16.73 -13.66 6.47
C GLN A 226 16.39 -12.94 7.77
N ALA A 227 15.17 -12.40 7.89
CA ALA A 227 14.65 -11.79 9.12
C ALA A 227 14.24 -12.81 10.20
N GLY A 228 14.41 -14.12 9.96
CA GLY A 228 14.15 -15.19 10.94
C GLY A 228 12.73 -15.81 10.85
N PHE A 229 11.93 -15.47 9.84
CA PHE A 229 10.57 -15.97 9.70
C PHE A 229 10.37 -16.85 8.46
N LYS A 230 9.94 -18.10 8.63
CA LYS A 230 9.44 -18.95 7.55
C LYS A 230 7.92 -18.77 7.38
N ASN A 231 7.40 -19.00 6.18
CA ASN A 231 5.97 -18.90 5.86
C ASN A 231 5.37 -17.53 6.26
N ALA A 232 6.18 -16.45 6.19
CA ALA A 232 5.78 -15.14 6.66
C ALA A 232 4.91 -14.38 5.66
N ILE A 233 5.10 -14.63 4.36
CA ILE A 233 4.32 -14.01 3.29
C ILE A 233 3.91 -15.05 2.26
N MET A 234 2.68 -14.96 1.77
CA MET A 234 2.19 -15.85 0.72
C MET A 234 1.01 -15.24 -0.02
N ALA A 235 0.77 -15.69 -1.25
CA ALA A 235 -0.46 -15.42 -1.96
C ALA A 235 -1.26 -16.69 -2.21
N LYS A 236 -2.58 -16.53 -2.29
CA LYS A 236 -3.57 -17.58 -2.56
C LYS A 236 -4.59 -17.09 -3.57
N GLU A 237 -5.17 -18.00 -4.32
CA GLU A 237 -6.38 -17.68 -5.07
C GLU A 237 -7.53 -17.38 -4.10
N TRP A 238 -8.41 -16.46 -4.47
CA TRP A 238 -9.64 -16.22 -3.75
C TRP A 238 -10.52 -17.47 -3.77
N PRO A 239 -11.04 -17.94 -2.62
CA PRO A 239 -11.89 -19.13 -2.58
C PRO A 239 -13.26 -18.80 -3.23
N GLU A 240 -13.55 -19.40 -4.38
CA GLU A 240 -14.75 -19.10 -5.19
C GLU A 240 -16.07 -19.42 -4.48
N ASN A 241 -16.06 -20.37 -3.53
CA ASN A 241 -17.26 -20.88 -2.88
C ASN A 241 -17.42 -20.46 -1.39
N ASP A 242 -16.59 -19.52 -0.90
CA ASP A 242 -16.68 -19.04 0.47
C ASP A 242 -17.44 -17.71 0.54
N SER A 243 -18.74 -17.79 0.76
CA SER A 243 -19.60 -16.61 0.91
C SER A 243 -19.35 -15.81 2.20
N THR A 244 -18.51 -16.31 3.12
CA THR A 244 -18.16 -15.61 4.36
C THR A 244 -17.00 -14.61 4.17
N MET A 245 -16.26 -14.73 3.06
CA MET A 245 -15.19 -13.83 2.70
C MET A 245 -15.69 -12.70 1.80
N SER A 246 -15.13 -11.52 1.99
CA SER A 246 -15.35 -10.34 1.14
C SER A 246 -14.03 -9.61 0.90
N MET A 247 -13.77 -9.19 -0.33
CA MET A 247 -12.61 -8.33 -0.63
C MET A 247 -12.74 -6.91 -0.07
N GLU A 248 -13.84 -6.58 0.59
CA GLU A 248 -14.04 -5.32 1.31
C GLU A 248 -13.76 -5.50 2.82
N ASP A 249 -13.46 -6.70 3.28
CA ASP A 249 -13.12 -7.00 4.67
C ASP A 249 -11.64 -6.77 4.90
N ALA A 250 -11.30 -5.81 5.76
CA ALA A 250 -9.92 -5.41 6.09
C ALA A 250 -9.04 -6.54 6.69
N ARG A 251 -9.60 -7.70 6.94
CA ARG A 251 -8.80 -8.88 7.31
C ARG A 251 -8.04 -9.50 6.14
N TYR A 252 -8.40 -9.17 4.89
CA TYR A 252 -7.89 -9.80 3.68
C TYR A 252 -7.22 -8.78 2.76
N SER A 253 -5.91 -8.86 2.63
CA SER A 253 -5.18 -8.11 1.61
C SER A 253 -5.36 -8.77 0.25
N CYS A 254 -5.50 -7.96 -0.81
CA CYS A 254 -5.85 -8.45 -2.14
C CYS A 254 -4.99 -7.82 -3.24
N ILE A 255 -4.73 -8.56 -4.31
CA ILE A 255 -4.35 -8.00 -5.60
C ILE A 255 -5.62 -7.86 -6.43
N ARG A 256 -6.10 -6.61 -6.57
CA ARG A 256 -7.34 -6.26 -7.27
C ARG A 256 -7.08 -6.06 -8.76
N TYR A 257 -7.83 -6.76 -9.60
CA TYR A 257 -7.68 -6.66 -11.05
C TYR A 257 -8.65 -5.64 -11.64
N LEU A 258 -8.11 -4.60 -12.29
CA LEU A 258 -8.90 -3.47 -12.79
C LEU A 258 -8.84 -3.40 -14.31
N ALA A 259 -9.98 -3.42 -14.96
CA ALA A 259 -10.12 -3.22 -16.42
C ALA A 259 -9.95 -1.72 -16.76
N SER A 260 -8.70 -1.30 -16.88
CA SER A 260 -8.33 0.08 -17.15
C SER A 260 -7.29 0.15 -18.27
N PRO A 261 -7.32 1.17 -19.15
CA PRO A 261 -6.29 1.42 -20.14
C PRO A 261 -5.01 2.03 -19.54
N ILE A 262 -4.98 2.31 -18.24
CA ILE A 262 -3.81 2.88 -17.57
C ILE A 262 -2.68 1.84 -17.55
N GLU A 263 -1.51 2.26 -18.01
CA GLU A 263 -0.27 1.45 -18.05
C GLU A 263 0.45 1.55 -16.69
N ASN A 264 -0.17 1.00 -15.65
CA ASN A 264 0.39 1.10 -14.30
C ASN A 264 -0.12 -0.04 -13.40
N ALA A 265 0.50 -0.14 -12.23
CA ALA A 265 0.02 -0.80 -11.04
C ALA A 265 0.46 0.04 -9.83
N TYR A 266 -0.18 -0.11 -8.68
CA TYR A 266 0.34 0.51 -7.47
C TYR A 266 -0.11 -0.25 -6.21
N GLY A 267 0.78 -0.26 -5.20
CA GLY A 267 0.61 -0.98 -3.95
C GLY A 267 0.47 -0.04 -2.75
N PRO A 268 -0.74 0.48 -2.44
CA PRO A 268 -0.98 1.26 -1.24
C PRO A 268 -1.10 0.35 -0.01
N ASN A 269 -0.96 0.93 1.18
CA ASN A 269 -1.30 0.27 2.43
C ASN A 269 -2.18 1.16 3.32
N VAL A 270 -2.94 0.51 4.21
CA VAL A 270 -3.66 1.15 5.30
C VAL A 270 -2.93 0.82 6.58
N HIS A 271 -2.50 1.83 7.32
CA HIS A 271 -1.72 1.64 8.54
C HIS A 271 -2.28 2.43 9.73
N ASP A 272 -1.91 2.00 10.92
CA ASP A 272 -2.21 2.71 12.16
C ASP A 272 -1.30 3.95 12.28
N PRO A 273 -1.83 5.18 12.21
CA PRO A 273 -1.03 6.41 12.26
C PRO A 273 -0.35 6.64 13.61
N ARG A 274 -0.69 5.84 14.63
CA ARG A 274 -0.04 5.89 15.94
C ARG A 274 1.29 5.15 15.97
N SER A 275 1.49 4.16 15.07
CA SER A 275 2.60 3.21 15.15
C SER A 275 3.27 2.87 13.82
N GLY A 276 2.62 3.17 12.69
CA GLY A 276 3.05 2.71 11.37
C GLY A 276 2.74 1.23 11.10
N GLU A 277 1.95 0.55 11.95
CA GLU A 277 1.55 -0.84 11.70
C GLU A 277 0.65 -0.93 10.48
N ILE A 278 1.10 -1.64 9.44
CA ILE A 278 0.28 -1.91 8.27
C ILE A 278 -0.79 -2.95 8.65
N LEU A 279 -2.06 -2.63 8.41
CA LEU A 279 -3.22 -3.43 8.78
C LEU A 279 -3.74 -4.25 7.61
N GLU A 280 -3.76 -3.65 6.42
CA GLU A 280 -4.17 -4.27 5.16
C GLU A 280 -3.51 -3.56 3.96
N SER A 281 -3.57 -4.21 2.80
CA SER A 281 -3.15 -3.61 1.53
C SER A 281 -3.95 -4.18 0.36
N HIS A 282 -4.36 -3.30 -0.55
CA HIS A 282 -5.01 -3.68 -1.80
C HIS A 282 -4.17 -3.16 -2.97
N ILE A 283 -3.42 -4.07 -3.62
CA ILE A 283 -2.66 -3.73 -4.83
C ILE A 283 -3.67 -3.52 -5.97
N CYS A 284 -3.62 -2.36 -6.61
CA CYS A 284 -4.41 -2.05 -7.80
C CYS A 284 -3.63 -2.46 -9.04
N TRP A 285 -4.07 -3.54 -9.67
CA TRP A 285 -3.48 -4.08 -10.89
C TRP A 285 -4.28 -3.69 -12.12
N TYR A 286 -3.77 -2.78 -12.93
CA TYR A 286 -4.45 -2.38 -14.16
C TYR A 286 -4.13 -3.35 -15.29
N HIS A 287 -5.16 -3.70 -16.08
CA HIS A 287 -5.01 -4.65 -17.20
C HIS A 287 -3.88 -4.24 -18.16
N ASN A 288 -3.79 -2.96 -18.46
CA ASN A 288 -2.86 -2.45 -19.47
C ASN A 288 -1.41 -2.28 -18.99
N VAL A 289 -1.08 -2.68 -17.77
CA VAL A 289 0.33 -2.76 -17.33
C VAL A 289 1.16 -3.69 -18.23
N MET A 290 0.50 -4.64 -18.90
CA MET A 290 1.16 -5.54 -19.84
C MET A 290 1.77 -4.82 -21.05
N THR A 291 1.16 -3.74 -21.54
CA THR A 291 1.75 -2.89 -22.57
C THR A 291 3.04 -2.26 -22.09
N LEU A 292 3.03 -1.69 -20.88
CA LEU A 292 4.19 -1.05 -20.30
C LEU A 292 5.40 -2.00 -20.16
N VAL A 293 5.18 -3.20 -19.63
CA VAL A 293 6.27 -4.16 -19.43
C VAL A 293 6.73 -4.80 -20.74
N HIS A 294 5.84 -4.93 -21.73
CA HIS A 294 6.18 -5.34 -23.08
C HIS A 294 7.18 -4.36 -23.72
N ASP A 295 6.84 -3.07 -23.70
CA ASP A 295 7.65 -2.03 -24.31
C ASP A 295 9.00 -1.87 -23.61
N TRP A 296 9.02 -1.94 -22.27
CA TRP A 296 10.28 -1.92 -21.53
C TRP A 296 11.18 -3.10 -21.90
N TYR A 297 10.63 -4.31 -21.98
CA TYR A 297 11.42 -5.50 -22.30
C TYR A 297 11.91 -5.49 -23.73
N MET A 298 11.05 -5.08 -24.68
CA MET A 298 11.42 -4.93 -26.08
C MET A 298 12.59 -3.96 -26.25
N ILE A 299 12.52 -2.78 -25.63
CA ILE A 299 13.54 -1.72 -25.78
C ILE A 299 14.85 -2.12 -25.10
N GLN A 300 14.79 -2.71 -23.91
CA GLN A 300 15.97 -2.95 -23.09
C GLN A 300 16.63 -4.32 -23.34
N ALA A 301 15.85 -5.33 -23.68
CA ALA A 301 16.33 -6.70 -23.85
C ALA A 301 16.28 -7.21 -25.29
N GLY A 302 15.80 -6.43 -26.24
CA GLY A 302 15.62 -6.87 -27.62
C GLY A 302 16.91 -7.31 -28.35
N THR A 303 18.07 -6.84 -27.91
CA THR A 303 19.39 -7.29 -28.41
C THR A 303 19.87 -8.57 -27.75
N LEU A 304 19.33 -8.92 -26.59
CA LEU A 304 19.77 -10.05 -25.75
C LEU A 304 18.85 -11.26 -25.85
N ASP A 305 17.57 -11.04 -26.07
CA ASP A 305 16.54 -12.05 -26.14
C ASP A 305 15.67 -11.85 -27.38
N GLU A 306 15.78 -12.75 -28.36
CA GLU A 306 14.97 -12.70 -29.60
C GLU A 306 13.45 -12.70 -29.30
N ALA A 307 13.02 -13.30 -28.18
CA ALA A 307 11.62 -13.28 -27.80
C ALA A 307 11.12 -11.87 -27.46
N ALA A 308 12.02 -10.97 -27.02
CA ALA A 308 11.69 -9.58 -26.73
C ALA A 308 11.31 -8.76 -27.99
N GLN A 309 11.71 -9.22 -29.18
CA GLN A 309 11.42 -8.54 -30.46
C GLN A 309 10.02 -8.84 -31.00
N LYS A 310 9.26 -9.71 -30.36
CA LYS A 310 7.92 -10.11 -30.81
C LYS A 310 6.87 -9.06 -30.41
N MET A 311 5.94 -8.79 -31.32
CA MET A 311 4.80 -7.90 -31.04
C MET A 311 3.82 -8.49 -29.99
N LYS A 312 3.82 -9.81 -29.82
CA LYS A 312 3.03 -10.49 -28.80
C LYS A 312 3.89 -11.57 -28.16
N TYR A 313 4.05 -11.47 -26.85
CA TYR A 313 4.78 -12.46 -26.07
C TYR A 313 3.91 -13.70 -25.81
N ASP A 314 4.58 -14.84 -25.65
CA ASP A 314 3.94 -16.03 -25.14
C ASP A 314 3.54 -15.84 -23.67
N THR A 315 2.72 -16.76 -23.17
CA THR A 315 2.17 -16.67 -21.81
C THR A 315 3.26 -16.71 -20.74
N ASP A 316 4.35 -17.48 -20.96
CA ASP A 316 5.42 -17.57 -19.97
C ASP A 316 6.21 -16.26 -19.88
N LEU A 317 6.68 -15.73 -21.00
CA LEU A 317 7.44 -14.49 -21.01
C LEU A 317 6.61 -13.33 -20.42
N MET A 318 5.37 -13.14 -20.88
CA MET A 318 4.50 -12.11 -20.31
C MET A 318 4.22 -12.37 -18.83
N GLY A 319 4.07 -13.63 -18.44
CA GLY A 319 3.88 -14.04 -17.05
C GLY A 319 5.07 -13.66 -16.16
N GLN A 320 6.31 -13.88 -16.61
CA GLN A 320 7.51 -13.48 -15.86
C GLN A 320 7.61 -11.97 -15.71
N LEU A 321 7.19 -11.20 -16.74
CA LEU A 321 7.12 -9.74 -16.66
C LEU A 321 6.05 -9.29 -15.63
N ILE A 322 4.90 -9.95 -15.59
CA ILE A 322 3.85 -9.73 -14.58
C ILE A 322 4.39 -10.07 -13.18
N ARG A 323 5.12 -11.17 -13.01
CA ARG A 323 5.76 -11.55 -11.74
C ARG A 323 6.72 -10.48 -11.25
N PHE A 324 7.54 -9.92 -12.14
CA PHE A 324 8.45 -8.84 -11.80
C PHE A 324 7.69 -7.63 -11.21
N VAL A 325 6.68 -7.13 -11.90
CA VAL A 325 5.88 -6.00 -11.40
C VAL A 325 5.14 -6.37 -10.11
N SER A 326 4.60 -7.59 -10.01
CA SER A 326 3.97 -8.07 -8.78
C SER A 326 4.93 -8.02 -7.59
N SER A 327 6.17 -8.49 -7.75
CA SER A 327 7.18 -8.43 -6.70
C SER A 327 7.49 -6.97 -6.30
N HIS A 328 7.57 -6.06 -7.27
CA HIS A 328 7.80 -4.64 -7.02
C HIS A 328 6.65 -4.00 -6.21
N GLU A 329 5.40 -4.18 -6.66
CA GLU A 329 4.22 -3.61 -5.98
C GLU A 329 4.04 -4.17 -4.56
N VAL A 330 4.33 -5.46 -4.37
CA VAL A 330 4.36 -6.06 -3.03
C VAL A 330 5.39 -5.35 -2.14
N GLY A 331 6.56 -5.01 -2.65
CA GLY A 331 7.56 -4.23 -1.90
C GLY A 331 6.99 -2.92 -1.34
N HIS A 332 6.18 -2.19 -2.12
CA HIS A 332 5.49 -1.00 -1.63
C HIS A 332 4.52 -1.30 -0.49
N THR A 333 3.80 -2.40 -0.60
CA THR A 333 2.86 -2.83 0.45
C THR A 333 3.53 -3.36 1.70
N LEU A 334 4.82 -3.69 1.63
CA LEU A 334 5.66 -4.01 2.77
C LEU A 334 6.23 -2.76 3.46
N GLY A 335 5.99 -1.58 2.89
CA GLY A 335 6.43 -0.29 3.39
C GLY A 335 7.65 0.29 2.66
N LEU A 336 8.21 -0.41 1.66
CA LEU A 336 9.41 0.03 0.95
C LEU A 336 9.10 1.07 -0.13
N ARG A 337 9.94 2.09 -0.21
CA ARG A 337 9.95 3.11 -1.26
C ARG A 337 10.83 2.68 -2.42
N HIS A 338 10.73 3.41 -3.55
CA HIS A 338 11.71 3.27 -4.62
C HIS A 338 13.14 3.51 -4.12
N ASN A 339 14.08 2.71 -4.63
CA ASN A 339 15.50 2.80 -4.30
C ASN A 339 16.33 3.03 -5.57
N PHE A 340 16.16 4.20 -6.20
CA PHE A 340 16.81 4.53 -7.48
C PHE A 340 18.34 4.59 -7.41
N GLY A 341 18.93 4.67 -6.24
CA GLY A 341 20.37 4.63 -6.06
C GLY A 341 20.97 3.23 -6.04
N SER A 342 20.15 2.19 -5.99
CA SER A 342 20.58 0.80 -5.77
C SER A 342 21.46 0.29 -6.92
N SER A 343 21.02 0.41 -8.16
CA SER A 343 21.76 -0.07 -9.33
C SER A 343 23.09 0.65 -9.54
N SER A 344 23.24 1.90 -9.08
CA SER A 344 24.50 2.64 -9.19
C SER A 344 25.63 2.06 -8.34
N THR A 345 25.32 1.15 -7.42
CA THR A 345 26.32 0.46 -6.56
C THR A 345 26.95 -0.74 -7.25
N VAL A 346 26.38 -1.21 -8.37
CA VAL A 346 26.88 -2.36 -9.13
C VAL A 346 27.86 -1.87 -10.21
N PRO A 347 29.12 -2.33 -10.21
CA PRO A 347 30.07 -1.98 -11.27
C PRO A 347 29.59 -2.43 -12.65
N VAL A 348 29.81 -1.59 -13.67
CA VAL A 348 29.36 -1.87 -15.04
C VAL A 348 29.89 -3.20 -15.57
N ASP A 349 31.17 -3.51 -15.29
CA ASP A 349 31.78 -4.79 -15.72
C ASP A 349 31.07 -6.01 -15.08
N SER A 350 30.55 -5.85 -13.86
CA SER A 350 29.78 -6.89 -13.18
C SER A 350 28.44 -7.15 -13.87
N LEU A 351 27.81 -6.13 -14.46
CA LEU A 351 26.55 -6.27 -15.21
C LEU A 351 26.72 -7.11 -16.49
N ARG A 352 27.94 -7.20 -17.00
CA ARG A 352 28.34 -8.06 -18.14
C ARG A 352 28.88 -9.41 -17.72
N SER A 353 29.08 -9.65 -16.45
CA SER A 353 29.56 -10.93 -15.90
C SER A 353 28.39 -11.88 -15.67
N ARG A 354 28.30 -12.96 -16.48
CA ARG A 354 27.28 -13.99 -16.35
C ARG A 354 27.20 -14.58 -14.94
N SER A 355 28.34 -14.94 -14.34
CA SER A 355 28.37 -15.50 -12.97
C SER A 355 27.86 -14.52 -11.95
N PHE A 356 28.29 -13.26 -12.01
CA PHE A 356 27.86 -12.22 -11.09
C PHE A 356 26.35 -11.98 -11.15
N VAL A 357 25.78 -11.75 -12.34
CA VAL A 357 24.34 -11.42 -12.45
C VAL A 357 23.43 -12.61 -12.14
N ILE A 358 23.91 -13.85 -12.31
CA ILE A 358 23.15 -15.04 -11.85
C ILE A 358 23.14 -15.11 -10.32
N GLU A 359 24.25 -14.86 -9.66
CA GLU A 359 24.38 -14.91 -8.21
C GLU A 359 23.69 -13.72 -7.53
N HIS A 360 24.03 -12.49 -7.93
CA HIS A 360 23.62 -11.25 -7.24
C HIS A 360 22.47 -10.50 -7.90
N GLY A 361 22.12 -10.79 -9.19
CA GLY A 361 21.25 -9.92 -9.99
C GLY A 361 22.02 -8.72 -10.55
N HIS A 362 21.33 -7.90 -11.33
CA HIS A 362 21.92 -6.68 -11.91
C HIS A 362 21.60 -5.43 -11.07
N THR A 363 20.77 -5.54 -10.06
CA THR A 363 20.47 -4.51 -9.05
C THR A 363 20.27 -5.16 -7.69
N PRO A 364 20.74 -4.55 -6.60
CA PRO A 364 20.52 -5.06 -5.25
C PRO A 364 19.08 -4.93 -4.75
N SER A 365 18.18 -4.26 -5.49
CA SER A 365 16.80 -4.02 -5.05
C SER A 365 15.80 -4.13 -6.18
N ILE A 366 14.70 -4.86 -5.95
CA ILE A 366 13.52 -4.88 -6.82
C ILE A 366 12.81 -3.52 -6.83
N MET A 367 13.04 -2.67 -5.81
CA MET A 367 12.46 -1.34 -5.68
C MET A 367 13.21 -0.28 -6.50
N ASP A 368 14.26 -0.68 -7.23
CA ASP A 368 14.94 0.17 -8.21
C ASP A 368 14.18 0.19 -9.54
N TYR A 369 14.32 1.25 -10.30
CA TYR A 369 13.86 1.31 -11.69
C TYR A 369 14.97 0.94 -12.69
N ALA A 370 15.92 0.11 -12.28
CA ALA A 370 16.90 -0.49 -13.19
C ALA A 370 16.23 -1.32 -14.29
N ARG A 371 15.03 -1.86 -14.01
CA ARG A 371 14.23 -2.69 -14.92
C ARG A 371 15.04 -3.88 -15.41
N PHE A 372 15.40 -3.95 -16.70
CA PHE A 372 16.15 -5.07 -17.28
C PHE A 372 17.62 -4.72 -17.47
N ASN A 373 18.49 -5.74 -17.40
CA ASN A 373 19.93 -5.53 -17.60
C ASN A 373 20.24 -5.24 -19.08
N TYR A 374 20.08 -4.00 -19.49
CA TYR A 374 20.37 -3.54 -20.87
C TYR A 374 21.86 -3.27 -21.13
N VAL A 375 22.71 -3.38 -20.10
CA VAL A 375 24.17 -3.19 -20.23
C VAL A 375 24.83 -4.43 -20.80
N ALA A 376 24.28 -5.61 -20.52
CA ALA A 376 24.75 -6.87 -21.09
C ALA A 376 24.74 -6.85 -22.61
N GLN A 377 25.65 -7.59 -23.22
CA GLN A 377 25.79 -7.72 -24.68
C GLN A 377 25.57 -9.17 -25.10
N PRO A 378 25.22 -9.47 -26.36
CA PRO A 378 25.00 -10.83 -26.84
C PRO A 378 26.18 -11.78 -26.59
N GLU A 379 27.42 -11.29 -26.72
CA GLU A 379 28.65 -12.07 -26.46
C GLU A 379 28.81 -12.48 -24.98
N ASP A 380 28.18 -11.78 -24.03
CA ASP A 380 28.26 -12.10 -22.63
C ASP A 380 27.44 -13.35 -22.27
N SER A 381 26.57 -13.81 -23.17
CA SER A 381 25.73 -15.01 -23.03
C SER A 381 24.95 -15.07 -21.70
N ILE A 382 24.41 -13.92 -21.28
CA ILE A 382 23.64 -13.80 -20.02
C ILE A 382 22.23 -14.34 -20.24
N PRO A 383 21.77 -15.32 -19.42
CA PRO A 383 20.44 -15.86 -19.54
C PRO A 383 19.40 -14.88 -18.97
N ARG A 384 18.10 -15.10 -19.26
CA ARG A 384 16.98 -14.29 -18.73
C ARG A 384 17.06 -14.03 -17.24
N ALA A 385 17.48 -15.01 -16.44
CA ALA A 385 17.65 -14.86 -15.00
C ALA A 385 18.64 -13.75 -14.59
N GLY A 386 19.60 -13.39 -15.47
CA GLY A 386 20.53 -12.29 -15.25
C GLY A 386 20.09 -10.97 -15.93
N ILE A 387 19.00 -11.01 -16.73
CA ILE A 387 18.40 -9.85 -17.37
C ILE A 387 17.27 -9.29 -16.51
N PHE A 388 16.46 -10.15 -15.89
CA PHE A 388 15.31 -9.76 -15.08
C PHE A 388 15.71 -9.25 -13.71
N PRO A 389 15.07 -8.17 -13.21
CA PRO A 389 15.22 -7.74 -11.82
C PRO A 389 14.55 -8.76 -10.87
N ARG A 390 15.06 -8.82 -9.65
CA ARG A 390 14.57 -9.71 -8.61
C ARG A 390 14.76 -9.09 -7.23
N ILE A 391 14.12 -9.67 -6.21
CA ILE A 391 14.41 -9.34 -4.82
C ILE A 391 15.91 -9.50 -4.59
N GLY A 392 16.60 -8.45 -4.17
CA GLY A 392 18.06 -8.42 -4.00
C GLY A 392 18.49 -8.35 -2.55
N ASP A 393 19.80 -8.21 -2.34
CA ASP A 393 20.42 -8.20 -1.01
C ASP A 393 19.96 -7.00 -0.18
N TYR A 394 19.77 -5.84 -0.81
CA TYR A 394 19.23 -4.67 -0.12
C TYR A 394 17.80 -4.90 0.36
N ASP A 395 16.96 -5.54 -0.45
CA ASP A 395 15.57 -5.82 -0.07
C ASP A 395 15.50 -6.75 1.13
N CYS A 396 16.33 -7.79 1.14
CA CYS A 396 16.43 -8.73 2.25
C CYS A 396 16.89 -8.03 3.53
N TRP A 397 17.95 -7.20 3.42
CA TRP A 397 18.45 -6.42 4.55
C TRP A 397 17.42 -5.40 5.05
N ALA A 398 16.69 -4.74 4.16
CA ALA A 398 15.66 -3.77 4.53
C ALA A 398 14.52 -4.42 5.33
N ILE A 399 14.05 -5.61 4.91
CA ILE A 399 13.03 -6.37 5.63
C ILE A 399 13.54 -6.85 6.99
N GLU A 400 14.77 -7.36 7.07
CA GLU A 400 15.40 -7.76 8.34
C GLU A 400 15.54 -6.58 9.30
N TRP A 401 15.94 -5.43 8.78
CA TRP A 401 16.08 -4.20 9.58
C TRP A 401 14.72 -3.70 10.08
N GLY A 402 13.64 -3.79 9.29
CA GLY A 402 12.27 -3.35 9.62
C GLY A 402 11.64 -4.15 10.72
#